data_5ae322db1cfe75edd582c7861f9ecfe1
#
_entry.id   5ae322db1cfe75edd582c7861f9ecfe1
#
_cell.length_a   1.000
_cell.length_b   1.000
_cell.length_c   1.000
_cell.angle_alpha   90.00
_cell.angle_beta   90.00
_cell.angle_gamma   90.00
#
_symmetry.space_group_name_H-M   'P 1'
#
loop_
_entity.id
_entity.type
_entity.pdbx_description
1 polymer ?
#
loop_
_entity_poly.entity_id
_entity_poly.type
_entity_poly.pdbx_seq_one_letter_code
_entity_poly.pdbx_strand_id
1 'polypeptide(L)'
;MTVAMLVVVAVQVNWLESSAKLRKEVFDQSVEQSLQIVATWLTAGHLDEVRSDDRNLLRTDELAPEERMVVRRMESFPMDSLLTIALKEQGIDAVPVFGAFNRYGQPVFLPEDAEDLQDELLSPRTGYSVTLGTLQFRVHFPRLPRYLMGQMLGAFALSVVMMLLIAAIFAHTLLAIQRTKRLDRLQRDLVNNLTHELKTPISSIGLASEALADPTFDDDAKKHYLSLIREENKRLGVLVENVLRASLSESGAMRLYMQPLNVHDLVKNVVKNMAMRLHKQGAKVELDLTASNPNLMLDRIHVTNVLFNLIDNAMKYAKEDPHIVIRSEQTPDGLSLHIQDNGIGIAKEHLGKVFERLYRVPTGNVHNVKGFGLGLSYVKNVLEHHGGSVHIASQPGEGTTLTLNLPFEQPDKTEAT
;
A
#
# COMPACT_ATOMS: atom_id res chain seq x y z
N MET A 1 6.87 3.56 16.62
CA MET A 1 5.91 2.75 15.83
C MET A 1 6.24 1.26 15.86
N THR A 2 7.47 0.81 15.61
CA THR A 2 7.89 -0.59 15.73
C THR A 2 7.61 -1.18 17.11
N VAL A 3 7.85 -0.41 18.18
CA VAL A 3 7.55 -0.82 19.57
C VAL A 3 6.05 -1.03 19.76
N ALA A 4 5.19 -0.18 19.21
CA ALA A 4 3.74 -0.35 19.31
C ALA A 4 3.25 -1.63 18.61
N MET A 5 3.82 -1.99 17.47
CA MET A 5 3.51 -3.22 16.76
C MET A 5 3.96 -4.47 17.56
N LEU A 6 5.14 -4.42 18.18
CA LEU A 6 5.61 -5.49 19.06
C LEU A 6 4.70 -5.69 20.27
N VAL A 7 4.22 -4.60 20.88
CA VAL A 7 3.26 -4.66 22.00
C VAL A 7 1.94 -5.31 21.55
N VAL A 8 1.42 -4.95 20.38
CA VAL A 8 0.19 -5.56 19.84
C VAL A 8 0.36 -7.07 19.63
N VAL A 9 1.48 -7.49 19.04
CA VAL A 9 1.79 -8.91 18.86
C VAL A 9 1.88 -9.64 20.21
N ALA A 10 2.56 -9.06 21.18
CA ALA A 10 2.67 -9.64 22.53
C ALA A 10 1.30 -9.78 23.22
N VAL A 11 0.43 -8.78 23.08
CA VAL A 11 -0.94 -8.83 23.61
C VAL A 11 -1.76 -9.93 22.93
N GLN A 12 -1.63 -10.10 21.61
CA GLN A 12 -2.35 -11.15 20.89
C GLN A 12 -1.88 -12.55 21.27
N VAL A 13 -0.57 -12.75 21.43
CA VAL A 13 -0.01 -14.04 21.89
C VAL A 13 -0.52 -14.36 23.29
N ASN A 14 -0.46 -13.41 24.22
CA ASN A 14 -0.96 -13.59 25.57
C ASN A 14 -2.48 -13.88 25.60
N TRP A 15 -3.26 -13.22 24.75
CA TRP A 15 -4.69 -13.48 24.63
C TRP A 15 -4.97 -14.91 24.13
N LEU A 16 -4.19 -15.38 23.16
CA LEU A 16 -4.33 -16.73 22.61
C LEU A 16 -4.00 -17.81 23.65
N GLU A 17 -2.91 -17.62 24.41
CA GLU A 17 -2.55 -18.51 25.52
C GLU A 17 -3.61 -18.53 26.62
N SER A 18 -4.12 -17.37 26.99
CA SER A 18 -5.18 -17.25 28.01
C SER A 18 -6.48 -17.92 27.54
N SER A 19 -6.84 -17.76 26.26
CA SER A 19 -8.00 -18.42 25.67
C SER A 19 -7.86 -19.94 25.64
N ALA A 20 -6.65 -20.46 25.38
CA ALA A 20 -6.38 -21.89 25.39
C ALA A 20 -6.51 -22.48 26.80
N LYS A 21 -5.96 -21.79 27.82
CA LYS A 21 -6.10 -22.18 29.23
C LYS A 21 -7.56 -22.21 29.66
N LEU A 22 -8.29 -21.15 29.42
CA LEU A 22 -9.69 -21.05 29.78
C LEU A 22 -10.54 -22.16 29.17
N ARG A 23 -10.33 -22.47 27.90
CA ARG A 23 -11.05 -23.56 27.21
C ARG A 23 -10.73 -24.91 27.81
N LYS A 24 -9.45 -25.15 28.21
CA LYS A 24 -9.08 -26.38 28.87
C LYS A 24 -9.74 -26.48 30.23
N GLU A 25 -9.75 -25.42 31.04
CA GLU A 25 -10.42 -25.38 32.35
C GLU A 25 -11.93 -25.67 32.24
N VAL A 26 -12.60 -25.05 31.27
CA VAL A 26 -14.03 -25.29 30.98
C VAL A 26 -14.25 -26.76 30.59
N PHE A 27 -13.39 -27.30 29.73
CA PHE A 27 -13.47 -28.73 29.35
C PHE A 27 -13.28 -29.63 30.57
N ASP A 28 -12.25 -29.41 31.37
CA ASP A 28 -11.94 -30.20 32.57
C ASP A 28 -13.13 -30.19 33.54
N GLN A 29 -13.73 -29.01 33.78
CA GLN A 29 -14.89 -28.85 34.64
C GLN A 29 -16.14 -29.55 34.06
N SER A 30 -16.37 -29.45 32.75
CA SER A 30 -17.51 -30.12 32.09
C SER A 30 -17.38 -31.65 32.12
N VAL A 31 -16.16 -32.18 31.96
CA VAL A 31 -15.88 -33.61 32.11
C VAL A 31 -16.16 -34.08 33.55
N GLU A 32 -15.70 -33.32 34.54
CA GLU A 32 -15.92 -33.66 35.97
C GLU A 32 -17.42 -33.69 36.31
N GLN A 33 -18.19 -32.72 35.82
CA GLN A 33 -19.66 -32.70 35.97
C GLN A 33 -20.32 -33.91 35.30
N SER A 34 -19.90 -34.26 34.06
CA SER A 34 -20.41 -35.43 33.35
C SER A 34 -20.12 -36.73 34.11
N LEU A 35 -18.91 -36.85 34.64
CA LEU A 35 -18.54 -38.03 35.46
C LEU A 35 -19.35 -38.13 36.78
N GLN A 36 -19.67 -37.00 37.39
CA GLN A 36 -20.54 -36.97 38.56
C GLN A 36 -21.97 -37.47 38.24
N ILE A 37 -22.50 -37.08 37.09
CA ILE A 37 -23.82 -37.56 36.62
C ILE A 37 -23.77 -39.07 36.39
N VAL A 38 -22.76 -39.57 35.69
CA VAL A 38 -22.58 -41.00 35.46
C VAL A 38 -22.38 -41.77 36.79
N ALA A 39 -21.58 -41.24 37.71
CA ALA A 39 -21.37 -41.83 39.03
C ALA A 39 -22.68 -41.94 39.82
N THR A 40 -23.48 -40.87 39.84
CA THR A 40 -24.79 -40.84 40.51
C THR A 40 -25.72 -41.88 39.89
N TRP A 41 -25.74 -42.01 38.57
CA TRP A 41 -26.54 -43.01 37.87
C TRP A 41 -26.08 -44.44 38.20
N LEU A 42 -24.78 -44.71 38.24
CA LEU A 42 -24.22 -45.99 38.59
C LEU A 42 -24.52 -46.42 40.05
N THR A 43 -24.59 -45.46 40.99
CA THR A 43 -24.80 -45.71 42.41
C THR A 43 -26.28 -45.62 42.82
N ALA A 44 -27.15 -44.90 42.07
CA ALA A 44 -28.56 -44.78 42.37
C ALA A 44 -29.27 -46.11 42.22
N GLY A 45 -29.55 -46.78 43.32
CA GLY A 45 -30.10 -48.11 43.32
C GLY A 45 -31.63 -48.19 43.20
N HIS A 46 -32.13 -48.64 42.09
CA HIS A 46 -33.35 -49.46 42.01
C HIS A 46 -33.08 -50.52 40.92
N LEU A 47 -32.90 -51.78 41.33
CA LEU A 47 -32.67 -52.89 40.45
C LEU A 47 -34.01 -53.48 40.05
N ASP A 48 -34.39 -53.36 38.80
CA ASP A 48 -35.18 -54.39 38.13
C ASP A 48 -34.19 -55.51 37.73
N GLU A 49 -34.57 -56.79 38.06
CA GLU A 49 -33.76 -57.97 37.89
C GLU A 49 -33.31 -58.17 36.43
N VAL A 50 -32.04 -57.85 36.17
CA VAL A 50 -31.40 -58.21 34.90
C VAL A 50 -30.68 -59.55 35.07
N ARG A 51 -31.18 -60.57 34.42
CA ARG A 51 -30.52 -61.87 34.30
C ARG A 51 -29.16 -61.74 33.63
N SER A 52 -28.10 -62.00 34.36
CA SER A 52 -26.73 -61.98 33.86
C SER A 52 -26.29 -63.33 33.30
N ASP A 53 -25.67 -63.30 32.14
CA ASP A 53 -24.88 -64.40 31.57
C ASP A 53 -23.43 -64.26 32.12
N ASP A 54 -22.98 -65.26 32.88
CA ASP A 54 -21.81 -65.17 33.78
C ASP A 54 -20.42 -65.31 33.07
N ARG A 55 -20.16 -64.71 31.91
CA ARG A 55 -18.98 -65.08 31.14
C ARG A 55 -17.74 -64.18 31.16
N ASN A 56 -17.76 -63.00 31.84
CA ASN A 56 -16.60 -62.09 31.82
C ASN A 56 -16.21 -61.45 33.16
N LEU A 57 -16.41 -62.14 34.25
CA LEU A 57 -16.08 -61.62 35.60
C LEU A 57 -14.59 -61.82 35.93
N LEU A 58 -13.75 -60.91 35.55
CA LEU A 58 -12.39 -60.77 36.09
C LEU A 58 -12.45 -60.37 37.57
N ARG A 59 -12.23 -61.33 38.50
CA ARG A 59 -11.98 -61.09 39.98
C ARG A 59 -13.00 -60.23 40.71
N THR A 60 -14.28 -60.54 40.64
CA THR A 60 -15.29 -59.83 41.46
C THR A 60 -15.42 -60.36 42.89
N ASP A 61 -14.76 -61.46 43.24
CA ASP A 61 -14.91 -62.11 44.56
C ASP A 61 -14.36 -61.25 45.72
N GLU A 62 -13.47 -60.32 45.43
CA GLU A 62 -12.87 -59.38 46.42
C GLU A 62 -13.65 -58.07 46.61
N LEU A 63 -14.72 -57.81 45.80
CA LEU A 63 -15.48 -56.58 45.85
C LEU A 63 -16.63 -56.62 46.84
N ALA A 64 -16.92 -55.45 47.46
CA ALA A 64 -18.10 -55.29 48.29
C ALA A 64 -19.39 -55.49 47.51
N PRO A 65 -20.51 -55.88 48.12
CA PRO A 65 -21.78 -56.13 47.45
C PRO A 65 -22.25 -54.96 46.59
N GLU A 66 -22.04 -53.73 47.07
CA GLU A 66 -22.41 -52.48 46.38
C GLU A 66 -21.54 -52.27 45.11
N GLU A 67 -20.27 -52.62 45.19
CA GLU A 67 -19.34 -52.50 44.09
C GLU A 67 -19.58 -53.53 42.98
N ARG A 68 -19.95 -54.75 43.36
CA ARG A 68 -20.40 -55.77 42.41
C ARG A 68 -21.64 -55.32 41.61
N MET A 69 -22.53 -54.59 42.27
CA MET A 69 -23.69 -54.00 41.62
C MET A 69 -23.31 -52.94 40.59
N VAL A 70 -22.33 -52.06 40.89
CA VAL A 70 -21.81 -51.05 39.97
C VAL A 70 -21.19 -51.69 38.72
N VAL A 71 -20.37 -52.75 38.91
CA VAL A 71 -19.74 -53.48 37.80
C VAL A 71 -20.79 -54.18 36.94
N ARG A 72 -21.78 -54.85 37.52
CA ARG A 72 -22.89 -55.47 36.79
C ARG A 72 -23.68 -54.44 35.96
N ARG A 73 -23.89 -53.23 36.48
CA ARG A 73 -24.52 -52.17 35.69
C ARG A 73 -23.69 -51.74 34.51
N MET A 74 -22.36 -51.58 34.68
CA MET A 74 -21.45 -51.28 33.57
C MET A 74 -21.46 -52.31 32.49
N GLU A 75 -21.60 -53.60 32.82
CA GLU A 75 -21.71 -54.71 31.86
C GLU A 75 -23.08 -54.80 31.18
N SER A 76 -24.15 -54.44 31.88
CA SER A 76 -25.53 -54.59 31.41
C SER A 76 -26.00 -53.41 30.55
N PHE A 77 -25.36 -52.25 30.66
CA PHE A 77 -25.74 -51.04 29.92
C PHE A 77 -24.67 -50.59 28.93
N PRO A 78 -25.07 -49.99 27.82
CA PRO A 78 -24.12 -49.41 26.86
C PRO A 78 -23.46 -48.13 27.45
N MET A 79 -22.40 -48.35 28.24
CA MET A 79 -21.68 -47.27 28.95
C MET A 79 -21.16 -46.19 28.02
N ASP A 80 -20.74 -46.56 26.77
CA ASP A 80 -20.35 -45.60 25.72
C ASP A 80 -21.45 -44.58 25.40
N SER A 81 -22.68 -45.10 25.30
CA SER A 81 -23.83 -44.21 25.00
C SER A 81 -24.16 -43.32 26.18
N LEU A 82 -24.15 -43.85 27.42
CA LEU A 82 -24.44 -43.09 28.63
C LEU A 82 -23.41 -41.98 28.82
N LEU A 83 -22.13 -42.31 28.74
CA LEU A 83 -21.03 -41.33 28.87
C LEU A 83 -21.06 -40.30 27.75
N THR A 84 -21.32 -40.72 26.51
CA THR A 84 -21.44 -39.81 25.37
C THR A 84 -22.62 -38.84 25.53
N ILE A 85 -23.77 -39.29 26.03
CA ILE A 85 -24.93 -38.43 26.29
C ILE A 85 -24.58 -37.42 27.39
N ALA A 86 -24.03 -37.88 28.52
CA ALA A 86 -23.65 -36.99 29.62
C ALA A 86 -22.62 -35.93 29.22
N LEU A 87 -21.65 -36.29 28.37
CA LEU A 87 -20.67 -35.35 27.81
C LEU A 87 -21.32 -34.36 26.84
N LYS A 88 -22.21 -34.82 25.95
CA LYS A 88 -22.93 -33.95 25.02
C LYS A 88 -23.85 -32.95 25.72
N GLU A 89 -24.49 -33.33 26.80
CA GLU A 89 -25.30 -32.39 27.61
C GLU A 89 -24.44 -31.26 28.20
N GLN A 90 -23.15 -31.51 28.45
CA GLN A 90 -22.19 -30.51 28.89
C GLN A 90 -21.44 -29.83 27.68
N GLY A 91 -21.89 -30.07 26.46
CA GLY A 91 -21.31 -29.46 25.25
C GLY A 91 -20.00 -30.08 24.76
N ILE A 92 -19.65 -31.28 25.24
CA ILE A 92 -18.45 -32.03 24.82
C ILE A 92 -18.82 -33.05 23.77
N ASP A 93 -18.32 -32.87 22.53
CA ASP A 93 -18.44 -33.83 21.43
C ASP A 93 -17.07 -34.51 21.17
N ALA A 94 -16.55 -35.16 22.18
CA ALA A 94 -15.30 -35.91 22.10
C ALA A 94 -15.56 -37.36 22.47
N VAL A 95 -14.90 -38.30 21.83
CA VAL A 95 -15.02 -39.73 22.08
C VAL A 95 -14.13 -40.10 23.26
N PRO A 96 -14.73 -40.48 24.38
CA PRO A 96 -13.98 -40.93 25.56
C PRO A 96 -13.58 -42.39 25.44
N VAL A 97 -12.52 -42.79 26.13
CA VAL A 97 -12.17 -44.15 26.47
C VAL A 97 -12.26 -44.27 27.95
N PHE A 98 -12.83 -45.31 28.49
CA PHE A 98 -13.09 -45.43 29.94
C PHE A 98 -12.81 -46.84 30.47
N GLY A 99 -12.67 -46.91 31.78
CA GLY A 99 -12.51 -48.18 32.52
C GLY A 99 -12.74 -47.99 34.01
N ALA A 100 -13.03 -49.09 34.72
CA ALA A 100 -13.14 -49.15 36.16
C ALA A 100 -11.98 -49.95 36.76
N PHE A 101 -11.34 -49.39 37.78
CA PHE A 101 -10.15 -49.94 38.42
C PHE A 101 -10.37 -50.05 39.94
N ASN A 102 -9.75 -51.04 40.53
CA ASN A 102 -9.71 -51.14 41.97
C ASN A 102 -8.68 -50.14 42.58
N ARG A 103 -8.60 -50.06 43.92
CA ARG A 103 -7.65 -49.20 44.65
C ARG A 103 -6.17 -49.49 44.33
N TYR A 104 -5.87 -50.64 43.77
CA TYR A 104 -4.50 -51.06 43.36
C TYR A 104 -4.20 -50.77 41.88
N GLY A 105 -5.14 -50.16 41.15
CA GLY A 105 -4.98 -49.87 39.73
C GLY A 105 -5.19 -51.08 38.79
N GLN A 106 -5.75 -52.18 39.35
CA GLN A 106 -6.05 -53.32 38.49
C GLN A 106 -7.42 -53.13 37.85
N PRO A 107 -7.58 -53.47 36.53
CA PRO A 107 -8.86 -53.33 35.84
C PRO A 107 -9.89 -54.29 36.42
N VAL A 108 -11.07 -53.78 36.74
CA VAL A 108 -12.24 -54.53 37.15
C VAL A 108 -13.25 -54.61 35.99
N PHE A 109 -13.34 -53.54 35.22
CA PHE A 109 -14.09 -53.44 33.97
C PHE A 109 -13.27 -52.67 32.98
N LEU A 110 -12.97 -53.24 31.81
CA LEU A 110 -12.22 -52.60 30.76
C LEU A 110 -12.80 -53.07 29.40
N PRO A 111 -13.39 -52.19 28.60
CA PRO A 111 -13.80 -52.46 27.24
C PRO A 111 -12.61 -52.88 26.35
N GLU A 112 -12.85 -53.70 25.32
CA GLU A 112 -11.80 -54.18 24.40
C GLU A 112 -11.01 -53.03 23.71
N ASP A 113 -11.68 -51.95 23.37
CA ASP A 113 -11.09 -50.77 22.75
C ASP A 113 -10.25 -49.91 23.73
N ALA A 114 -10.33 -50.19 25.02
CA ALA A 114 -9.58 -49.50 26.07
C ALA A 114 -8.33 -50.29 26.55
N GLU A 115 -8.15 -51.51 26.13
CA GLU A 115 -7.03 -52.36 26.62
C GLU A 115 -5.67 -51.72 26.26
N ASP A 116 -5.49 -51.26 25.05
CA ASP A 116 -4.24 -50.60 24.60
C ASP A 116 -3.96 -49.28 25.29
N LEU A 117 -4.95 -48.64 25.98
CA LEU A 117 -4.90 -47.34 26.60
C LEU A 117 -4.94 -47.40 28.12
N GLN A 118 -4.69 -48.56 28.73
CA GLN A 118 -4.74 -48.78 30.18
C GLN A 118 -3.75 -47.85 30.93
N ASP A 119 -2.55 -47.66 30.41
CA ASP A 119 -1.53 -46.81 31.02
C ASP A 119 -1.95 -45.33 30.99
N GLU A 120 -2.59 -44.86 29.92
CA GLU A 120 -3.13 -43.49 29.81
C GLU A 120 -4.32 -43.29 30.75
N LEU A 121 -5.20 -44.28 30.92
CA LEU A 121 -6.32 -44.24 31.85
C LEU A 121 -5.84 -44.17 33.30
N LEU A 122 -4.75 -44.85 33.65
CA LEU A 122 -4.16 -44.84 34.96
C LEU A 122 -3.31 -43.57 35.22
N SER A 123 -2.93 -42.87 34.21
CA SER A 123 -2.10 -41.66 34.31
C SER A 123 -2.88 -40.51 35.00
N PRO A 124 -2.35 -39.93 36.09
CA PRO A 124 -2.98 -38.77 36.72
C PRO A 124 -2.93 -37.48 35.91
N ARG A 125 -2.16 -37.46 34.83
CA ARG A 125 -2.01 -36.29 33.94
C ARG A 125 -3.01 -36.25 32.79
N THR A 126 -3.50 -37.41 32.35
CA THR A 126 -4.30 -37.54 31.12
C THR A 126 -5.68 -38.14 31.38
N GLY A 127 -5.91 -38.76 32.53
CA GLY A 127 -7.18 -39.40 32.92
C GLY A 127 -7.99 -38.53 33.86
N TYR A 128 -9.28 -38.50 33.67
CA TYR A 128 -10.27 -37.98 34.61
C TYR A 128 -10.80 -39.14 35.44
N SER A 129 -11.11 -38.93 36.70
CA SER A 129 -11.58 -40.04 37.56
C SER A 129 -12.66 -39.61 38.53
N VAL A 130 -13.61 -40.51 38.77
CA VAL A 130 -14.58 -40.39 39.86
C VAL A 130 -14.55 -41.68 40.71
N THR A 131 -14.65 -41.53 42.04
CA THR A 131 -14.59 -42.63 42.96
C THR A 131 -15.99 -43.18 43.24
N LEU A 132 -16.16 -44.51 43.12
CA LEU A 132 -17.39 -45.24 43.34
C LEU A 132 -17.13 -46.32 44.42
N GLY A 133 -17.23 -45.94 45.69
CA GLY A 133 -16.79 -46.78 46.81
C GLY A 133 -15.26 -46.95 46.83
N THR A 134 -14.75 -48.19 46.63
CA THR A 134 -13.32 -48.46 46.49
C THR A 134 -12.88 -48.51 45.02
N LEU A 135 -13.85 -48.48 44.07
CA LEU A 135 -13.59 -48.44 42.66
C LEU A 135 -13.33 -47.04 42.17
N GLN A 136 -12.48 -46.93 41.16
CA GLN A 136 -12.22 -45.69 40.44
C GLN A 136 -12.69 -45.85 38.98
N PHE A 137 -13.72 -45.11 38.60
CA PHE A 137 -14.12 -44.96 37.21
C PHE A 137 -13.26 -43.91 36.56
N ARG A 138 -12.56 -44.26 35.51
CA ARG A 138 -11.59 -43.42 34.85
C ARG A 138 -11.95 -43.23 33.39
N VAL A 139 -11.72 -42.02 32.89
CA VAL A 139 -11.99 -41.63 31.51
C VAL A 139 -10.78 -40.92 30.92
N HIS A 140 -10.43 -41.27 29.70
CA HIS A 140 -9.35 -40.67 28.95
C HIS A 140 -9.85 -40.22 27.56
N PHE A 141 -9.29 -39.11 27.04
CA PHE A 141 -9.61 -38.57 25.72
C PHE A 141 -8.37 -38.63 24.84
N PRO A 142 -8.18 -39.67 24.02
CA PRO A 142 -6.97 -39.83 23.20
C PRO A 142 -6.75 -38.71 22.20
N ARG A 143 -7.84 -38.03 21.75
CA ARG A 143 -7.82 -36.96 20.75
C ARG A 143 -8.06 -35.58 21.32
N LEU A 144 -7.92 -35.40 22.64
CA LEU A 144 -8.15 -34.13 23.35
C LEU A 144 -7.39 -32.93 22.72
N PRO A 145 -6.09 -33.04 22.40
CA PRO A 145 -5.37 -31.91 21.80
C PRO A 145 -5.98 -31.46 20.47
N ARG A 146 -6.36 -32.42 19.63
CA ARG A 146 -6.99 -32.16 18.32
C ARG A 146 -8.39 -31.55 18.47
N TYR A 147 -9.16 -32.00 19.42
CA TYR A 147 -10.48 -31.44 19.73
C TYR A 147 -10.39 -29.99 20.19
N LEU A 148 -9.50 -29.67 21.15
CA LEU A 148 -9.29 -28.31 21.63
C LEU A 148 -8.74 -27.39 20.52
N MET A 149 -7.81 -27.87 19.70
CA MET A 149 -7.31 -27.09 18.54
C MET A 149 -8.42 -26.79 17.54
N GLY A 150 -9.32 -27.74 17.26
CA GLY A 150 -10.46 -27.51 16.37
C GLY A 150 -11.37 -26.37 16.85
N GLN A 151 -11.64 -26.31 18.16
CA GLN A 151 -12.44 -25.25 18.77
C GLN A 151 -11.74 -23.88 18.77
N MET A 152 -10.41 -23.84 18.72
CA MET A 152 -9.62 -22.61 18.70
C MET A 152 -9.39 -22.07 17.29
N LEU A 153 -9.67 -22.84 16.23
CA LEU A 153 -9.36 -22.46 14.85
C LEU A 153 -10.01 -21.11 14.45
N GLY A 154 -11.25 -20.88 14.85
CA GLY A 154 -11.96 -19.61 14.60
C GLY A 154 -11.29 -18.41 15.28
N ALA A 155 -10.91 -18.56 16.55
CA ALA A 155 -10.23 -17.52 17.31
C ALA A 155 -8.83 -17.22 16.74
N PHE A 156 -8.11 -18.27 16.32
CA PHE A 156 -6.81 -18.14 15.66
C PHE A 156 -6.94 -17.42 14.30
N ALA A 157 -7.90 -17.83 13.47
CA ALA A 157 -8.16 -17.19 12.18
C ALA A 157 -8.50 -15.70 12.35
N LEU A 158 -9.35 -15.36 13.33
CA LEU A 158 -9.68 -13.97 13.66
C LEU A 158 -8.45 -13.17 14.08
N SER A 159 -7.59 -13.76 14.93
CA SER A 159 -6.33 -13.13 15.36
C SER A 159 -5.39 -12.84 14.18
N VAL A 160 -5.25 -13.77 13.25
CA VAL A 160 -4.44 -13.58 12.03
C VAL A 160 -5.01 -12.47 11.16
N VAL A 161 -6.33 -12.43 10.95
CA VAL A 161 -6.99 -11.37 10.17
C VAL A 161 -6.76 -10.00 10.81
N MET A 162 -6.92 -9.89 12.12
CA MET A 162 -6.65 -8.64 12.86
C MET A 162 -5.20 -8.19 12.73
N MET A 163 -4.24 -9.12 12.81
CA MET A 163 -2.82 -8.82 12.64
C MET A 163 -2.52 -8.29 11.23
N LEU A 164 -3.08 -8.92 10.18
CA LEU A 164 -2.92 -8.48 8.80
C LEU A 164 -3.53 -7.09 8.58
N LEU A 165 -4.68 -6.80 9.18
CA LEU A 165 -5.34 -5.51 9.08
C LEU A 165 -4.49 -4.40 9.74
N ILE A 166 -3.95 -4.65 10.94
CA ILE A 166 -3.05 -3.72 11.62
C ILE A 166 -1.78 -3.48 10.80
N ALA A 167 -1.18 -4.53 10.23
CA ALA A 167 -0.02 -4.41 9.37
C ALA A 167 -0.31 -3.59 8.09
N ALA A 168 -1.48 -3.77 7.48
CA ALA A 168 -1.92 -3.02 6.31
C ALA A 168 -2.11 -1.53 6.62
N ILE A 169 -2.78 -1.20 7.74
CA ILE A 169 -2.94 0.19 8.20
C ILE A 169 -1.58 0.83 8.48
N PHE A 170 -0.68 0.09 9.12
CA PHE A 170 0.68 0.56 9.40
C PHE A 170 1.46 0.86 8.12
N ALA A 171 1.46 -0.06 7.15
CA ALA A 171 2.11 0.13 5.86
C ALA A 171 1.53 1.34 5.11
N HIS A 172 0.20 1.48 5.09
CA HIS A 172 -0.47 2.64 4.48
C HIS A 172 -0.05 3.96 5.14
N THR A 173 0.00 4.01 6.47
CA THR A 173 0.40 5.21 7.21
C THR A 173 1.85 5.58 6.93
N LEU A 174 2.78 4.61 6.86
CA LEU A 174 4.18 4.86 6.51
C LEU A 174 4.32 5.44 5.11
N LEU A 175 3.60 4.89 4.14
CA LEU A 175 3.60 5.39 2.76
C LEU A 175 3.03 6.81 2.68
N ALA A 176 1.97 7.11 3.42
CA ALA A 176 1.39 8.45 3.50
C ALA A 176 2.38 9.46 4.09
N ILE A 177 3.05 9.13 5.21
CA ILE A 177 4.07 9.99 5.83
C ILE A 177 5.25 10.25 4.86
N GLN A 178 5.70 9.23 4.13
CA GLN A 178 6.78 9.39 3.16
C GLN A 178 6.37 10.33 2.01
N ARG A 179 5.13 10.20 1.52
CA ARG A 179 4.58 11.10 0.49
C ARG A 179 4.52 12.55 0.99
N THR A 180 3.99 12.78 2.19
CA THR A 180 3.90 14.12 2.79
C THR A 180 5.29 14.74 2.98
N LYS A 181 6.25 14.01 3.53
CA LYS A 181 7.63 14.48 3.69
C LYS A 181 8.30 14.82 2.37
N ARG A 182 7.98 14.09 1.29
CA ARG A 182 8.50 14.40 -0.05
C ARG A 182 7.92 15.70 -0.56
N LEU A 183 6.62 15.92 -0.42
CA LEU A 183 5.94 17.17 -0.81
C LEU A 183 6.50 18.36 -0.03
N ASP A 184 6.65 18.23 1.28
CA ASP A 184 7.24 19.30 2.13
C ASP A 184 8.67 19.68 1.72
N ARG A 185 9.49 18.71 1.31
CA ARG A 185 10.84 18.98 0.79
C ARG A 185 10.78 19.76 -0.52
N LEU A 186 9.96 19.27 -1.47
CA LEU A 186 9.78 19.92 -2.76
C LEU A 186 9.29 21.36 -2.61
N GLN A 187 8.35 21.59 -1.69
CA GLN A 187 7.84 22.93 -1.41
C GLN A 187 8.91 23.86 -0.81
N ARG A 188 9.74 23.36 0.13
CA ARG A 188 10.88 24.13 0.67
C ARG A 188 11.92 24.44 -0.40
N ASP A 189 12.26 23.48 -1.24
CA ASP A 189 13.21 23.68 -2.33
C ASP A 189 12.69 24.71 -3.34
N LEU A 190 11.37 24.70 -3.62
CA LEU A 190 10.73 25.72 -4.43
C LEU A 190 10.91 27.12 -3.81
N VAL A 191 10.52 27.29 -2.54
CA VAL A 191 10.60 28.60 -1.84
C VAL A 191 12.05 29.10 -1.84
N ASN A 192 13.01 28.23 -1.52
CA ASN A 192 14.42 28.58 -1.51
C ASN A 192 14.92 29.01 -2.89
N ASN A 193 14.59 28.23 -3.93
CA ASN A 193 14.99 28.56 -5.31
C ASN A 193 14.33 29.84 -5.80
N LEU A 194 13.03 30.06 -5.49
CA LEU A 194 12.35 31.32 -5.80
C LEU A 194 13.01 32.51 -5.12
N THR A 195 13.34 32.39 -3.84
CA THR A 195 14.01 33.46 -3.08
C THR A 195 15.34 33.83 -3.72
N HIS A 196 16.14 32.83 -4.12
CA HIS A 196 17.42 33.07 -4.79
C HIS A 196 17.25 33.70 -6.18
N GLU A 197 16.32 33.19 -6.99
CA GLU A 197 16.08 33.69 -8.35
C GLU A 197 15.40 35.06 -8.37
N LEU A 198 14.67 35.47 -7.33
CA LEU A 198 14.11 36.79 -7.16
C LEU A 198 15.15 37.79 -6.62
N LYS A 199 16.02 37.35 -5.71
CA LYS A 199 17.03 38.22 -5.08
C LYS A 199 18.01 38.83 -6.12
N THR A 200 18.44 38.03 -7.09
CA THR A 200 19.40 38.46 -8.12
C THR A 200 18.89 39.65 -8.95
N PRO A 201 17.74 39.57 -9.66
CA PRO A 201 17.22 40.67 -10.44
C PRO A 201 16.87 41.90 -9.56
N ILE A 202 16.35 41.69 -8.35
CA ILE A 202 16.06 42.80 -7.42
C ILE A 202 17.33 43.53 -7.06
N SER A 203 18.42 42.79 -6.74
CA SER A 203 19.72 43.42 -6.42
C SER A 203 20.31 44.14 -7.63
N SER A 204 20.20 43.57 -8.84
CA SER A 204 20.67 44.24 -10.07
C SER A 204 19.90 45.50 -10.38
N ILE A 205 18.57 45.52 -10.18
CA ILE A 205 17.74 46.73 -10.31
C ILE A 205 18.14 47.76 -9.27
N GLY A 206 18.36 47.37 -8.01
CA GLY A 206 18.79 48.25 -6.95
C GLY A 206 20.12 48.96 -7.28
N LEU A 207 21.15 48.19 -7.63
CA LEU A 207 22.46 48.71 -8.03
C LEU A 207 22.38 49.64 -9.25
N ALA A 208 21.60 49.23 -10.27
CA ALA A 208 21.42 50.07 -11.45
C ALA A 208 20.67 51.40 -11.13
N SER A 209 19.72 51.36 -10.19
CA SER A 209 19.00 52.53 -9.71
C SER A 209 19.90 53.47 -8.91
N GLU A 210 20.79 52.93 -8.04
CA GLU A 210 21.78 53.70 -7.33
C GLU A 210 22.78 54.38 -8.28
N ALA A 211 23.26 53.61 -9.28
CA ALA A 211 24.14 54.17 -10.32
C ALA A 211 23.50 55.31 -11.10
N LEU A 212 22.21 55.24 -11.41
CA LEU A 212 21.47 56.30 -12.09
C LEU A 212 21.31 57.58 -11.25
N ALA A 213 21.39 57.49 -9.94
CA ALA A 213 21.32 58.62 -9.05
C ALA A 213 22.66 59.37 -8.98
N ASP A 214 23.77 58.81 -9.46
CA ASP A 214 25.08 59.47 -9.47
C ASP A 214 25.17 60.44 -10.66
N PRO A 215 25.37 61.75 -10.43
CA PRO A 215 25.46 62.73 -11.49
C PRO A 215 26.72 62.62 -12.32
N THR A 216 27.72 61.87 -11.91
CA THR A 216 29.01 61.68 -12.63
C THR A 216 28.93 60.79 -13.85
N PHE A 217 27.87 59.99 -13.99
CA PHE A 217 27.69 59.10 -15.14
C PHE A 217 27.20 59.89 -16.38
N ASP A 218 27.77 59.52 -17.51
CA ASP A 218 27.38 60.06 -18.81
C ASP A 218 26.02 59.51 -19.27
N ASP A 219 25.46 60.09 -20.32
CA ASP A 219 24.14 59.69 -20.85
C ASP A 219 24.12 58.28 -21.42
N ASP A 220 25.23 57.76 -21.92
CA ASP A 220 25.29 56.41 -22.46
C ASP A 220 25.35 55.36 -21.35
N ALA A 221 26.08 55.65 -20.26
CA ALA A 221 26.02 54.82 -19.03
C ALA A 221 24.60 54.80 -18.47
N LYS A 222 23.91 55.96 -18.40
CA LYS A 222 22.51 56.02 -17.93
C LYS A 222 21.57 55.22 -18.79
N LYS A 223 21.70 55.25 -20.11
CA LYS A 223 20.92 54.43 -21.04
C LYS A 223 21.17 52.92 -20.79
N HIS A 224 22.42 52.54 -20.56
CA HIS A 224 22.77 51.15 -20.22
C HIS A 224 22.07 50.69 -18.94
N TYR A 225 22.13 51.45 -17.84
CA TYR A 225 21.46 51.06 -16.58
C TYR A 225 19.94 51.05 -16.72
N LEU A 226 19.33 51.94 -17.45
CA LEU A 226 17.90 51.92 -17.78
C LEU A 226 17.52 50.67 -18.58
N SER A 227 18.35 50.24 -19.53
CA SER A 227 18.11 49.00 -20.29
C SER A 227 18.20 47.77 -19.38
N LEU A 228 19.16 47.74 -18.45
CA LEU A 228 19.33 46.66 -17.45
C LEU A 228 18.10 46.57 -16.52
N ILE A 229 17.61 47.70 -16.02
CA ILE A 229 16.38 47.71 -15.18
C ILE A 229 15.19 47.17 -15.96
N ARG A 230 15.01 47.54 -17.21
CA ARG A 230 13.91 47.06 -18.06
C ARG A 230 14.02 45.55 -18.33
N GLU A 231 15.22 45.03 -18.55
CA GLU A 231 15.48 43.62 -18.80
C GLU A 231 15.19 42.80 -17.55
N GLU A 232 15.70 43.22 -16.36
CA GLU A 232 15.47 42.51 -15.12
C GLU A 232 14.01 42.60 -14.66
N ASN A 233 13.32 43.71 -14.89
CA ASN A 233 11.87 43.82 -14.60
C ASN A 233 11.03 42.89 -15.49
N LYS A 234 11.35 42.79 -16.78
CA LYS A 234 10.72 41.79 -17.67
C LYS A 234 10.97 40.38 -17.22
N ARG A 235 12.18 40.09 -16.72
CA ARG A 235 12.55 38.78 -16.17
C ARG A 235 11.76 38.46 -14.92
N LEU A 236 11.59 39.41 -14.00
CA LEU A 236 10.74 39.26 -12.80
C LEU A 236 9.28 38.98 -13.18
N GLY A 237 8.73 39.65 -14.18
CA GLY A 237 7.38 39.39 -14.68
C GLY A 237 7.20 37.94 -15.12
N VAL A 238 8.14 37.41 -15.91
CA VAL A 238 8.12 35.98 -16.35
C VAL A 238 8.23 35.03 -15.15
N LEU A 239 9.05 35.37 -14.15
CA LEU A 239 9.18 34.54 -12.93
C LEU A 239 7.87 34.46 -12.15
N VAL A 240 7.23 35.63 -11.92
CA VAL A 240 5.94 35.70 -11.20
C VAL A 240 4.86 34.92 -11.97
N GLU A 241 4.80 35.06 -13.29
CA GLU A 241 3.82 34.34 -14.10
C GLU A 241 4.03 32.80 -14.05
N ASN A 242 5.27 32.34 -14.07
CA ASN A 242 5.58 30.91 -13.92
C ASN A 242 5.16 30.36 -12.55
N VAL A 243 5.33 31.13 -11.48
CA VAL A 243 4.89 30.77 -10.12
C VAL A 243 3.37 30.71 -10.02
N LEU A 244 2.67 31.70 -10.57
CA LEU A 244 1.21 31.72 -10.61
C LEU A 244 0.64 30.53 -11.40
N ARG A 245 1.22 30.23 -12.55
CA ARG A 245 0.82 29.05 -13.36
C ARG A 245 1.04 27.75 -12.60
N ALA A 246 2.14 27.62 -11.88
CA ALA A 246 2.39 26.44 -11.04
C ALA A 246 1.36 26.28 -9.93
N SER A 247 0.95 27.37 -9.29
CA SER A 247 -0.07 27.39 -8.23
C SER A 247 -1.47 27.05 -8.77
N LEU A 248 -1.85 27.59 -9.92
CA LEU A 248 -3.15 27.31 -10.55
C LEU A 248 -3.29 25.86 -11.00
N SER A 249 -2.19 25.20 -11.33
CA SER A 249 -2.17 23.77 -11.68
C SER A 249 -2.42 22.84 -10.47
N GLU A 250 -2.37 23.35 -9.24
CA GLU A 250 -2.70 22.58 -8.01
C GLU A 250 -4.21 22.41 -7.78
N SER A 251 -5.00 23.38 -8.20
CA SER A 251 -6.44 23.41 -7.89
C SER A 251 -7.32 22.58 -8.82
N GLY A 252 -6.74 21.84 -9.79
CA GLY A 252 -7.54 21.11 -10.80
C GLY A 252 -8.38 22.03 -11.71
N ALA A 253 -8.24 23.34 -11.59
CA ALA A 253 -9.10 24.35 -12.19
C ALA A 253 -8.54 24.92 -13.52
N MET A 254 -7.76 24.13 -14.29
CA MET A 254 -7.35 24.59 -15.62
C MET A 254 -8.59 24.63 -16.53
N ARG A 255 -9.11 25.82 -16.78
CA ARG A 255 -10.18 26.03 -17.77
C ARG A 255 -9.53 26.23 -19.12
N LEU A 256 -9.82 25.33 -20.05
CA LEU A 256 -9.35 25.43 -21.44
C LEU A 256 -10.41 26.14 -22.29
N TYR A 257 -9.95 27.08 -23.13
CA TYR A 257 -10.76 27.72 -24.17
C TYR A 257 -10.46 27.07 -25.51
N MET A 258 -11.18 25.98 -25.77
CA MET A 258 -10.98 25.17 -26.96
C MET A 258 -11.47 25.90 -28.22
N GLN A 259 -10.61 25.96 -29.22
CA GLN A 259 -10.93 26.55 -30.51
C GLN A 259 -10.26 25.75 -31.65
N PRO A 260 -10.80 25.77 -32.88
CA PRO A 260 -10.17 25.12 -34.00
C PRO A 260 -8.85 25.82 -34.35
N LEU A 261 -7.75 25.08 -34.33
CA LEU A 261 -6.39 25.59 -34.55
C LEU A 261 -5.65 24.70 -35.52
N ASN A 262 -4.92 25.33 -36.47
CA ASN A 262 -3.93 24.65 -37.28
C ASN A 262 -2.61 24.56 -36.49
N VAL A 263 -2.21 23.34 -36.13
CA VAL A 263 -1.00 23.08 -35.32
C VAL A 263 0.26 23.50 -36.12
N HIS A 264 0.31 23.31 -37.42
CA HIS A 264 1.46 23.73 -38.26
C HIS A 264 1.66 25.25 -38.21
N ASP A 265 0.58 26.02 -38.33
CA ASP A 265 0.65 27.47 -38.23
C ASP A 265 1.05 27.93 -36.83
N LEU A 266 0.56 27.22 -35.80
CA LEU A 266 0.92 27.52 -34.42
C LEU A 266 2.43 27.30 -34.17
N VAL A 267 3.00 26.18 -34.67
CA VAL A 267 4.44 25.87 -34.56
C VAL A 267 5.26 26.94 -35.32
N LYS A 268 4.90 27.25 -36.56
CA LYS A 268 5.58 28.28 -37.36
C LYS A 268 5.58 29.65 -36.68
N ASN A 269 4.44 30.05 -36.09
CA ASN A 269 4.31 31.32 -35.35
C ASN A 269 5.18 31.33 -34.09
N VAL A 270 5.25 30.24 -33.33
CA VAL A 270 6.11 30.16 -32.14
C VAL A 270 7.58 30.27 -32.54
N VAL A 271 8.02 29.52 -33.53
CA VAL A 271 9.41 29.59 -34.02
C VAL A 271 9.75 31.01 -34.53
N LYS A 272 8.85 31.65 -35.29
CA LYS A 272 9.01 33.03 -35.73
C LYS A 272 9.14 34.02 -34.57
N ASN A 273 8.32 33.86 -33.50
CA ASN A 273 8.37 34.73 -32.34
C ASN A 273 9.66 34.51 -31.51
N MET A 274 10.28 33.33 -31.62
CA MET A 274 11.55 33.00 -30.96
C MET A 274 12.77 33.29 -31.84
N ALA A 275 12.60 33.71 -33.11
CA ALA A 275 13.67 33.81 -34.11
C ALA A 275 14.87 34.64 -33.66
N MET A 276 14.63 35.81 -32.99
CA MET A 276 15.70 36.66 -32.50
C MET A 276 16.52 35.95 -31.38
N ARG A 277 15.85 35.19 -30.54
CA ARG A 277 16.47 34.46 -29.44
C ARG A 277 17.24 33.23 -29.92
N LEU A 278 16.65 32.50 -30.91
CA LEU A 278 17.29 31.39 -31.59
C LEU A 278 18.57 31.85 -32.31
N HIS A 279 18.48 32.95 -33.07
CA HIS A 279 19.63 33.52 -33.79
C HIS A 279 20.75 34.00 -32.84
N LYS A 280 20.39 34.64 -31.72
CA LYS A 280 21.39 35.06 -30.68
C LYS A 280 22.18 33.89 -30.11
N GLN A 281 21.59 32.71 -30.06
CA GLN A 281 22.22 31.47 -29.55
C GLN A 281 22.79 30.57 -30.66
N GLY A 282 22.76 30.99 -31.92
CA GLY A 282 23.23 30.20 -33.06
C GLY A 282 22.37 28.95 -33.34
N ALA A 283 21.15 28.90 -32.81
CA ALA A 283 20.29 27.72 -32.93
C ALA A 283 19.71 27.55 -34.34
N LYS A 284 19.78 26.36 -34.89
CA LYS A 284 19.11 25.94 -36.12
C LYS A 284 17.81 25.23 -35.80
N VAL A 285 16.73 25.62 -36.49
CA VAL A 285 15.41 24.97 -36.35
C VAL A 285 14.96 24.44 -37.71
N GLU A 286 14.71 23.15 -37.79
CA GLU A 286 14.16 22.47 -38.95
C GLU A 286 12.70 22.08 -38.68
N LEU A 287 11.84 22.36 -39.66
CA LEU A 287 10.41 22.05 -39.60
C LEU A 287 10.07 21.00 -40.68
N ASP A 288 9.63 19.83 -40.22
CA ASP A 288 9.14 18.72 -41.07
C ASP A 288 7.68 18.42 -40.70
N LEU A 289 6.79 19.30 -41.19
CA LEU A 289 5.38 19.32 -40.83
C LEU A 289 4.55 18.59 -41.90
N THR A 290 4.47 17.26 -41.80
CA THR A 290 3.91 16.37 -42.85
C THR A 290 2.51 15.82 -42.50
N ALA A 291 1.97 16.08 -41.33
CA ALA A 291 0.64 15.61 -40.96
C ALA A 291 -0.42 16.17 -41.92
N SER A 292 -1.26 15.31 -42.50
CA SER A 292 -2.27 15.64 -43.50
C SER A 292 -3.45 16.45 -42.93
N ASN A 293 -3.81 16.24 -41.69
CA ASN A 293 -4.85 16.99 -41.01
C ASN A 293 -4.29 17.68 -39.74
N PRO A 294 -3.76 18.91 -39.84
CA PRO A 294 -3.20 19.63 -38.70
C PRO A 294 -4.23 20.42 -37.89
N ASN A 295 -5.53 20.33 -38.21
CA ASN A 295 -6.58 21.08 -37.52
C ASN A 295 -7.13 20.31 -36.33
N LEU A 296 -6.98 20.87 -35.14
CA LEU A 296 -7.40 20.27 -33.86
C LEU A 296 -8.15 21.29 -32.98
N MET A 297 -9.01 20.81 -32.11
CA MET A 297 -9.63 21.64 -31.06
C MET A 297 -8.64 21.79 -29.91
N LEU A 298 -8.05 22.97 -29.76
CA LEU A 298 -7.00 23.22 -28.76
C LEU A 298 -7.16 24.59 -28.12
N ASP A 299 -6.59 24.75 -26.93
CA ASP A 299 -6.41 26.07 -26.31
C ASP A 299 -5.11 26.71 -26.86
N ARG A 300 -5.29 27.82 -27.59
CA ARG A 300 -4.18 28.53 -28.22
C ARG A 300 -3.10 28.96 -27.22
N ILE A 301 -3.51 29.50 -26.08
CA ILE A 301 -2.57 30.06 -25.10
C ILE A 301 -1.74 28.96 -24.50
N HIS A 302 -2.42 27.91 -24.03
CA HIS A 302 -1.76 26.79 -23.34
C HIS A 302 -0.83 26.01 -24.29
N VAL A 303 -1.26 25.71 -25.53
CA VAL A 303 -0.41 24.97 -26.50
C VAL A 303 0.75 25.84 -27.00
N THR A 304 0.54 27.15 -27.22
CA THR A 304 1.65 28.08 -27.50
C THR A 304 2.71 28.03 -26.38
N ASN A 305 2.29 28.07 -25.13
CA ASN A 305 3.20 28.02 -23.98
C ASN A 305 3.92 26.66 -23.85
N VAL A 306 3.25 25.55 -24.22
CA VAL A 306 3.88 24.21 -24.28
C VAL A 306 5.03 24.25 -25.29
N LEU A 307 4.79 24.73 -26.50
CA LEU A 307 5.82 24.83 -27.54
C LEU A 307 6.99 25.75 -27.13
N PHE A 308 6.68 26.91 -26.53
CA PHE A 308 7.69 27.79 -25.98
C PHE A 308 8.56 27.09 -24.92
N ASN A 309 7.95 26.37 -23.95
CA ASN A 309 8.69 25.65 -22.94
C ASN A 309 9.63 24.59 -23.52
N LEU A 310 9.17 23.86 -24.56
CA LEU A 310 9.96 22.78 -25.16
C LEU A 310 11.13 23.32 -25.99
N ILE A 311 10.91 24.35 -26.78
CA ILE A 311 11.97 24.99 -27.57
C ILE A 311 12.97 25.71 -26.64
N ASP A 312 12.50 26.37 -25.58
CA ASP A 312 13.37 27.00 -24.55
C ASP A 312 14.23 25.97 -23.82
N ASN A 313 13.66 24.81 -23.49
CA ASN A 313 14.43 23.69 -22.90
C ASN A 313 15.48 23.16 -23.87
N ALA A 314 15.12 22.94 -25.15
CA ALA A 314 16.05 22.52 -26.19
C ALA A 314 17.26 23.47 -26.29
N MET A 315 17.02 24.79 -26.24
CA MET A 315 18.09 25.80 -26.26
C MET A 315 18.92 25.82 -24.97
N LYS A 316 18.28 25.68 -23.82
CA LYS A 316 18.95 25.73 -22.49
C LYS A 316 19.90 24.58 -22.23
N TYR A 317 19.54 23.40 -22.73
CA TYR A 317 20.29 22.16 -22.53
C TYR A 317 21.09 21.73 -23.78
N ALA A 318 21.15 22.58 -24.79
CA ALA A 318 21.94 22.36 -25.96
C ALA A 318 23.44 22.30 -25.62
N LYS A 319 24.18 21.59 -26.45
CA LYS A 319 25.64 21.70 -26.62
C LYS A 319 25.97 22.90 -27.51
N GLU A 320 27.24 22.97 -27.94
CA GLU A 320 27.62 23.88 -29.02
C GLU A 320 26.77 23.60 -30.25
N ASP A 321 26.34 24.65 -30.99
CA ASP A 321 25.45 24.58 -32.14
C ASP A 321 24.09 23.90 -31.88
N PRO A 322 23.15 24.54 -31.16
CA PRO A 322 21.82 23.99 -30.91
C PRO A 322 21.09 23.65 -32.22
N HIS A 323 20.64 22.41 -32.35
CA HIS A 323 19.86 21.92 -33.48
C HIS A 323 18.54 21.35 -33.01
N ILE A 324 17.43 21.92 -33.43
CA ILE A 324 16.08 21.54 -33.05
C ILE A 324 15.30 21.11 -34.30
N VAL A 325 14.75 19.90 -34.26
CA VAL A 325 13.92 19.37 -35.34
C VAL A 325 12.50 19.19 -34.83
N ILE A 326 11.53 19.82 -35.49
CA ILE A 326 10.11 19.69 -35.16
C ILE A 326 9.41 18.95 -36.28
N ARG A 327 8.90 17.74 -36.00
CA ARG A 327 8.17 16.92 -36.96
C ARG A 327 6.73 16.74 -36.54
N SER A 328 5.82 16.69 -37.52
CA SER A 328 4.44 16.30 -37.26
C SER A 328 4.09 15.05 -38.05
N GLU A 329 3.45 14.11 -37.41
CA GLU A 329 3.00 12.86 -38.00
C GLU A 329 1.50 12.67 -37.77
N GLN A 330 0.81 12.15 -38.78
CA GLN A 330 -0.59 11.78 -38.66
C GLN A 330 -0.72 10.43 -37.98
N THR A 331 -1.53 10.36 -36.92
CA THR A 331 -1.92 9.09 -36.28
C THR A 331 -3.39 8.80 -36.59
N PRO A 332 -3.86 7.54 -36.42
CA PRO A 332 -5.29 7.20 -36.57
C PRO A 332 -6.21 8.05 -35.71
N ASP A 333 -5.79 8.35 -34.49
CA ASP A 333 -6.61 8.99 -33.47
C ASP A 333 -6.30 10.50 -33.31
N GLY A 334 -5.31 11.03 -34.02
CA GLY A 334 -4.90 12.42 -33.83
C GLY A 334 -3.64 12.83 -34.57
N LEU A 335 -2.85 13.69 -33.96
CA LEU A 335 -1.58 14.19 -34.47
C LEU A 335 -0.49 14.02 -33.40
N SER A 336 0.65 13.46 -33.81
CA SER A 336 1.88 13.42 -33.01
C SER A 336 2.83 14.52 -33.44
N LEU A 337 3.30 15.34 -32.49
CA LEU A 337 4.31 16.37 -32.72
C LEU A 337 5.59 15.98 -31.98
N HIS A 338 6.66 15.75 -32.70
CA HIS A 338 7.98 15.38 -32.19
C HIS A 338 8.88 16.62 -32.17
N ILE A 339 9.47 16.89 -31.00
CA ILE A 339 10.44 17.97 -30.83
C ILE A 339 11.73 17.32 -30.36
N GLN A 340 12.72 17.33 -31.24
CA GLN A 340 14.03 16.70 -31.03
C GLN A 340 15.11 17.76 -30.89
N ASP A 341 15.98 17.61 -29.90
CA ASP A 341 17.19 18.42 -29.71
C ASP A 341 18.46 17.55 -29.74
N ASN A 342 19.60 18.19 -30.00
CA ASN A 342 20.93 17.58 -29.91
C ASN A 342 21.65 17.89 -28.57
N GLY A 343 20.92 18.14 -27.53
CA GLY A 343 21.42 18.54 -26.20
C GLY A 343 22.20 17.48 -25.45
N ILE A 344 22.44 17.75 -24.16
CA ILE A 344 23.19 16.87 -23.26
C ILE A 344 22.51 15.52 -23.01
N GLY A 345 21.21 15.41 -23.30
CA GLY A 345 20.41 14.23 -23.01
C GLY A 345 20.15 13.98 -21.53
N ILE A 346 19.39 12.94 -21.26
CA ILE A 346 18.90 12.59 -19.91
C ILE A 346 19.15 11.11 -19.63
N ALA A 347 19.71 10.79 -18.46
CA ALA A 347 19.94 9.42 -18.07
C ALA A 347 18.62 8.68 -17.75
N LYS A 348 18.57 7.39 -18.06
CA LYS A 348 17.38 6.53 -17.99
C LYS A 348 16.69 6.59 -16.63
N GLU A 349 17.45 6.69 -15.54
CA GLU A 349 16.94 6.76 -14.15
C GLU A 349 16.12 8.04 -13.85
N HIS A 350 16.25 9.07 -14.69
CA HIS A 350 15.56 10.34 -14.55
C HIS A 350 14.34 10.47 -15.45
N LEU A 351 14.24 9.70 -16.55
CA LEU A 351 13.18 9.82 -17.55
C LEU A 351 11.76 9.74 -16.95
N GLY A 352 11.54 8.84 -16.00
CA GLY A 352 10.25 8.71 -15.32
C GLY A 352 9.90 9.87 -14.38
N LYS A 353 10.89 10.72 -14.04
CA LYS A 353 10.74 11.77 -13.04
C LYS A 353 10.73 13.18 -13.63
N VAL A 354 11.17 13.37 -14.89
CA VAL A 354 11.29 14.69 -15.50
C VAL A 354 9.97 15.45 -15.63
N PHE A 355 8.86 14.75 -15.62
CA PHE A 355 7.51 15.32 -15.60
C PHE A 355 6.96 15.58 -14.20
N GLU A 356 7.69 15.17 -13.13
CA GLU A 356 7.33 15.51 -11.77
C GLU A 356 7.59 17.00 -11.52
N ARG A 357 6.70 17.65 -10.78
CA ARG A 357 6.86 19.05 -10.42
C ARG A 357 8.14 19.29 -9.64
N LEU A 358 8.83 20.38 -9.95
CA LEU A 358 10.06 20.81 -9.30
C LEU A 358 11.23 19.83 -9.46
N TYR A 359 11.03 18.75 -10.20
CA TYR A 359 12.10 17.81 -10.46
C TYR A 359 13.10 18.41 -11.46
N ARG A 360 14.37 18.29 -11.11
CA ARG A 360 15.50 18.66 -11.98
C ARG A 360 16.51 17.50 -11.97
N VAL A 361 17.03 17.18 -13.14
CA VAL A 361 18.13 16.23 -13.23
C VAL A 361 19.37 16.84 -12.56
N PRO A 362 20.00 16.14 -11.60
CA PRO A 362 21.24 16.60 -10.98
C PRO A 362 22.35 16.62 -12.05
N THR A 363 22.77 17.79 -12.48
CA THR A 363 23.79 17.97 -13.53
C THR A 363 25.20 18.20 -12.97
N GLY A 364 25.48 17.77 -11.74
CA GLY A 364 26.79 17.97 -11.11
C GLY A 364 27.18 19.44 -11.00
N ASN A 365 28.36 19.84 -11.50
CA ASN A 365 28.87 21.20 -11.40
C ASN A 365 28.26 22.21 -12.42
N VAL A 366 27.28 21.83 -13.25
CA VAL A 366 26.62 22.75 -14.19
C VAL A 366 25.49 23.50 -13.47
N HIS A 367 25.86 24.36 -12.50
CA HIS A 367 24.93 25.23 -11.77
C HIS A 367 24.33 26.37 -12.61
N ASN A 368 24.69 26.51 -13.89
CA ASN A 368 24.32 27.68 -14.72
C ASN A 368 22.99 27.60 -15.46
N VAL A 369 22.31 26.46 -15.46
CA VAL A 369 21.01 26.38 -16.16
C VAL A 369 19.88 26.84 -15.23
N LYS A 370 19.40 28.06 -15.42
CA LYS A 370 18.32 28.67 -14.63
C LYS A 370 16.98 28.02 -14.95
N GLY A 371 16.21 27.60 -13.93
CA GLY A 371 14.87 27.05 -14.10
C GLY A 371 14.28 26.40 -12.87
N PHE A 372 12.93 26.37 -12.76
CA PHE A 372 12.21 25.91 -11.55
C PHE A 372 11.78 24.43 -11.60
N GLY A 373 12.05 23.69 -12.69
CA GLY A 373 11.53 22.33 -12.85
C GLY A 373 10.01 22.26 -13.04
N LEU A 374 9.40 23.35 -13.51
CA LEU A 374 7.95 23.44 -13.73
C LEU A 374 7.54 23.28 -15.21
N GLY A 375 8.47 23.42 -16.15
CA GLY A 375 8.18 23.43 -17.59
C GLY A 375 7.58 22.12 -18.09
N LEU A 376 8.24 20.99 -17.85
CA LEU A 376 7.77 19.68 -18.33
C LEU A 376 6.53 19.18 -17.59
N SER A 377 6.39 19.49 -16.31
CA SER A 377 5.16 19.17 -15.55
C SER A 377 3.95 19.96 -16.08
N TYR A 378 4.15 21.23 -16.47
CA TYR A 378 3.13 22.03 -17.14
C TYR A 378 2.76 21.44 -18.51
N VAL A 379 3.74 21.03 -19.32
CA VAL A 379 3.52 20.38 -20.62
C VAL A 379 2.65 19.14 -20.44
N LYS A 380 2.98 18.26 -19.50
CA LYS A 380 2.20 17.06 -19.20
C LYS A 380 0.76 17.41 -18.80
N ASN A 381 0.59 18.35 -17.89
CA ASN A 381 -0.74 18.75 -17.43
C ASN A 381 -1.60 19.34 -18.56
N VAL A 382 -1.04 20.20 -19.39
CA VAL A 382 -1.77 20.77 -20.54
C VAL A 382 -2.22 19.68 -21.50
N LEU A 383 -1.34 18.73 -21.84
CA LEU A 383 -1.70 17.65 -22.75
C LEU A 383 -2.77 16.72 -22.16
N GLU A 384 -2.65 16.35 -20.92
CA GLU A 384 -3.66 15.54 -20.21
C GLU A 384 -5.04 16.23 -20.20
N HIS A 385 -5.08 17.57 -20.01
CA HIS A 385 -6.34 18.33 -20.08
C HIS A 385 -6.91 18.44 -21.50
N HIS A 386 -6.08 18.30 -22.54
CA HIS A 386 -6.50 18.18 -23.93
C HIS A 386 -6.81 16.74 -24.36
N GLY A 387 -6.84 15.77 -23.42
CA GLY A 387 -7.05 14.35 -23.74
C GLY A 387 -5.86 13.67 -24.42
N GLY A 388 -4.74 14.35 -24.48
CA GLY A 388 -3.50 13.87 -25.10
C GLY A 388 -2.49 13.29 -24.10
N SER A 389 -1.29 13.02 -24.60
CA SER A 389 -0.18 12.49 -23.78
C SER A 389 1.16 13.06 -24.23
N VAL A 390 2.17 12.99 -23.35
CA VAL A 390 3.56 13.33 -23.67
C VAL A 390 4.48 12.17 -23.33
N HIS A 391 5.39 11.87 -24.24
CA HIS A 391 6.44 10.88 -24.07
C HIS A 391 7.82 11.50 -24.27
N ILE A 392 8.83 10.94 -23.62
CA ILE A 392 10.21 11.38 -23.72
C ILE A 392 11.13 10.20 -24.05
N ALA A 393 11.98 10.37 -25.04
CA ALA A 393 13.07 9.48 -25.35
C ALA A 393 14.36 10.29 -25.32
N SER A 394 15.37 9.84 -24.56
CA SER A 394 16.64 10.56 -24.42
C SER A 394 17.76 9.61 -24.03
N GLN A 395 18.97 9.92 -24.49
CA GLN A 395 20.21 9.25 -24.09
C GLN A 395 21.27 10.31 -23.78
N PRO A 396 22.08 10.10 -22.71
CA PRO A 396 23.17 11.01 -22.39
C PRO A 396 24.11 11.21 -23.57
N GLY A 397 24.29 12.45 -23.95
CA GLY A 397 25.17 12.83 -25.06
C GLY A 397 24.53 12.82 -26.44
N GLU A 398 23.33 12.28 -26.65
CA GLU A 398 22.65 12.19 -27.96
C GLU A 398 21.49 13.17 -28.13
N GLY A 399 21.04 13.79 -27.05
CA GLY A 399 19.91 14.73 -27.04
C GLY A 399 18.63 14.14 -26.54
N THR A 400 17.51 14.84 -26.77
CA THR A 400 16.19 14.48 -26.25
C THR A 400 15.13 14.62 -27.37
N THR A 401 14.19 13.68 -27.41
CA THR A 401 12.99 13.74 -28.23
C THR A 401 11.76 13.73 -27.34
N LEU A 402 10.95 14.76 -27.43
CA LEU A 402 9.65 14.87 -26.77
C LEU A 402 8.54 14.66 -27.82
N THR A 403 7.66 13.71 -27.60
CA THR A 403 6.53 13.38 -28.46
C THR A 403 5.24 13.81 -27.77
N LEU A 404 4.51 14.72 -28.37
CA LEU A 404 3.21 15.22 -27.96
C LEU A 404 2.12 14.55 -28.78
N ASN A 405 1.25 13.77 -28.19
CA ASN A 405 0.12 13.16 -28.86
C ASN A 405 -1.14 13.99 -28.59
N LEU A 406 -1.76 14.50 -29.61
CA LEU A 406 -2.94 15.36 -29.55
C LEU A 406 -4.09 14.67 -30.31
N PRO A 407 -5.16 14.26 -29.64
CA PRO A 407 -6.28 13.55 -30.24
C PRO A 407 -7.16 14.50 -31.07
N PHE A 408 -7.86 13.95 -32.09
CA PHE A 408 -8.89 14.69 -32.85
C PHE A 408 -10.15 14.90 -32.04
N GLU A 409 -10.59 13.84 -31.37
CA GLU A 409 -11.74 13.85 -30.46
C GLU A 409 -11.24 13.92 -29.03
N GLN A 410 -11.77 14.84 -28.27
CA GLN A 410 -11.47 14.92 -26.85
C GLN A 410 -12.48 14.09 -26.06
N PRO A 411 -12.05 13.40 -24.99
CA PRO A 411 -12.99 12.70 -24.12
C PRO A 411 -13.99 13.71 -23.56
N ASP A 412 -15.28 13.45 -23.77
CA ASP A 412 -16.37 14.20 -23.16
C ASP A 412 -16.20 14.25 -21.64
N LYS A 413 -15.86 15.41 -21.11
CA LYS A 413 -15.78 15.65 -19.66
C LYS A 413 -17.16 15.87 -19.04
N THR A 414 -18.16 15.07 -19.44
CA THR A 414 -19.53 15.19 -18.90
C THR A 414 -19.84 14.19 -17.79
N GLU A 415 -18.89 13.31 -17.39
CA GLU A 415 -19.11 12.36 -16.29
C GLU A 415 -17.97 12.44 -15.24
N ALA A 416 -17.97 13.50 -14.45
CA ALA A 416 -17.33 13.52 -13.13
C ALA A 416 -17.98 14.63 -12.30
N THR A 417 -19.17 14.34 -11.82
CA THR A 417 -19.82 15.08 -10.72
C THR A 417 -19.58 14.33 -9.42
#